data_fa5961c1c109a494233dcdd8df427df8
#
_entry.id   fa5961c1c109a494233dcdd8df427df8
#
_cell.length_a   1.000
_cell.length_b   1.000
_cell.length_c   1.000
_cell.angle_alpha   90.00
_cell.angle_beta   90.00
_cell.angle_gamma   90.00
#
_symmetry.space_group_name_H-M   'P 1'
#
loop_
_entity.id
_entity.type
_entity.pdbx_description
1 polymer ?
#
loop_
_entity_poly.entity_id
_entity_poly.type
_entity_poly.pdbx_seq_one_letter_code
_entity_poly.pdbx_strand_id
1 'polypeptide(L)'
;DTTGFTPGNGTTVTVTTDTAHVTGLTPAVGYDFYVTGICSASSSSYAVKTNGFAPCAPLTTYSTSFEGATGSSSSPTLPVCWMSYTGVSNSSVYSTYHYVYGYYGNTGSNALRTYRSSSSSYLGDTALSISPEIQGLDSATKMIEFYGRKGYSSYPGEVIIGVTNANGDASSLTIVDTIYMDSDTYSKYTVYLDAAAGVGTGDSRIAFVSVCNGVYDYMYIDDVSVMDIPPCPEPIGFALTSATRSTGTVSWSSSSAAFDIEVGPMGF
;
A
#
# COMPACT_ATOMS: atom_id res chain seq x y z
N ASP A 1 -5.70 1.83 -28.13
CA ASP A 1 -6.96 1.27 -27.66
C ASP A 1 -6.68 0.19 -26.61
N THR A 2 -7.71 -0.30 -25.93
CA THR A 2 -7.55 -1.30 -24.87
C THR A 2 -6.85 -2.57 -25.36
N THR A 3 -6.18 -3.27 -24.44
CA THR A 3 -5.38 -4.48 -24.75
C THR A 3 -6.22 -5.53 -25.51
N GLY A 4 -5.68 -6.05 -26.61
CA GLY A 4 -6.32 -7.09 -27.42
C GLY A 4 -7.18 -6.60 -28.57
N PHE A 5 -7.24 -5.29 -28.86
CA PHE A 5 -7.98 -4.81 -30.03
C PHE A 5 -7.30 -5.16 -31.36
N THR A 6 -8.07 -5.21 -32.43
CA THR A 6 -7.54 -5.44 -33.79
C THR A 6 -7.17 -4.11 -34.44
N PRO A 7 -5.98 -3.97 -35.05
CA PRO A 7 -5.60 -2.78 -35.80
C PRO A 7 -6.66 -2.36 -36.82
N GLY A 8 -6.95 -1.08 -36.89
CA GLY A 8 -8.03 -0.51 -37.73
C GLY A 8 -9.32 -0.18 -36.95
N ASN A 9 -9.49 -0.75 -35.75
CA ASN A 9 -10.66 -0.48 -34.88
C ASN A 9 -10.36 0.48 -33.73
N GLY A 10 -9.09 0.89 -33.57
CA GLY A 10 -8.65 1.80 -32.51
C GLY A 10 -8.65 3.26 -32.92
N THR A 11 -8.31 4.13 -31.98
CA THR A 11 -8.07 5.55 -32.25
C THR A 11 -6.77 5.71 -33.02
N THR A 12 -6.81 6.37 -34.18
CA THR A 12 -5.66 6.59 -35.05
C THR A 12 -5.17 8.02 -34.91
N VAL A 13 -3.86 8.17 -34.72
CA VAL A 13 -3.15 9.47 -34.75
C VAL A 13 -2.08 9.40 -35.83
N THR A 14 -2.10 10.36 -36.76
CA THR A 14 -1.09 10.45 -37.83
C THR A 14 -0.06 11.51 -37.43
N VAL A 15 1.21 11.13 -37.45
CA VAL A 15 2.35 12.01 -37.15
C VAL A 15 3.41 11.92 -38.23
N THR A 16 4.24 12.96 -38.34
CA THR A 16 5.36 13.02 -39.28
C THR A 16 6.72 12.97 -38.58
N THR A 17 6.71 12.59 -37.29
CA THR A 17 7.88 12.48 -36.40
C THR A 17 7.97 11.05 -35.85
N ASP A 18 9.14 10.69 -35.34
CA ASP A 18 9.40 9.38 -34.75
C ASP A 18 8.75 9.20 -33.36
N THR A 19 8.07 10.22 -32.88
CA THR A 19 7.34 10.22 -31.60
C THR A 19 5.91 10.72 -31.79
N ALA A 20 4.99 10.06 -31.09
CA ALA A 20 3.58 10.47 -30.99
C ALA A 20 3.19 10.64 -29.53
N HIS A 21 2.48 11.72 -29.21
CA HIS A 21 1.91 11.94 -27.89
C HIS A 21 0.42 11.56 -27.93
N VAL A 22 0.07 10.49 -27.21
CA VAL A 22 -1.31 9.99 -27.12
C VAL A 22 -1.93 10.48 -25.82
N THR A 23 -3.04 11.20 -25.91
CA THR A 23 -3.77 11.75 -24.76
C THR A 23 -5.14 11.10 -24.61
N GLY A 24 -5.82 11.34 -23.49
CA GLY A 24 -7.15 10.81 -23.24
C GLY A 24 -7.19 9.34 -22.87
N LEU A 25 -6.04 8.78 -22.41
CA LEU A 25 -6.00 7.43 -21.89
C LEU A 25 -6.70 7.38 -20.52
N THR A 26 -7.44 6.32 -20.28
CA THR A 26 -8.07 6.07 -18.98
C THR A 26 -7.01 5.52 -18.02
N PRO A 27 -6.82 6.10 -16.83
CA PRO A 27 -5.89 5.57 -15.83
C PRO A 27 -6.21 4.12 -15.48
N ALA A 28 -5.19 3.36 -15.13
CA ALA A 28 -5.27 1.94 -14.75
C ALA A 28 -5.75 0.99 -15.85
N VAL A 29 -5.76 1.42 -17.09
CA VAL A 29 -6.13 0.59 -18.25
C VAL A 29 -4.89 0.24 -19.06
N GLY A 30 -4.79 -1.05 -19.44
CA GLY A 30 -3.77 -1.52 -20.36
C GLY A 30 -4.13 -1.16 -21.81
N TYR A 31 -3.17 -0.68 -22.57
CA TYR A 31 -3.32 -0.29 -23.97
C TYR A 31 -2.34 -1.01 -24.86
N ASP A 32 -2.81 -1.40 -26.04
CA ASP A 32 -1.96 -1.83 -27.15
C ASP A 32 -1.73 -0.65 -28.10
N PHE A 33 -0.50 -0.42 -28.47
CA PHE A 33 -0.08 0.60 -29.42
C PHE A 33 0.47 -0.08 -30.69
N TYR A 34 -0.02 0.34 -31.83
CA TYR A 34 0.44 -0.13 -33.12
C TYR A 34 0.98 1.04 -33.93
N VAL A 35 2.17 0.87 -34.52
CA VAL A 35 2.78 1.88 -35.39
C VAL A 35 2.90 1.28 -36.79
N THR A 36 2.41 2.00 -37.79
CA THR A 36 2.47 1.62 -39.19
C THR A 36 3.10 2.79 -39.96
N GLY A 37 4.18 2.53 -40.71
CA GLY A 37 4.78 3.54 -41.60
C GLY A 37 3.91 3.73 -42.83
N ILE A 38 3.62 4.97 -43.20
CA ILE A 38 2.89 5.34 -44.41
C ILE A 38 3.93 5.73 -45.46
N CYS A 39 4.13 4.88 -46.47
CA CYS A 39 5.12 5.11 -47.53
C CYS A 39 4.53 5.90 -48.69
N SER A 40 3.21 5.74 -48.97
CA SER A 40 2.46 6.50 -49.98
C SER A 40 0.97 6.43 -49.65
N ALA A 41 0.14 7.11 -50.43
CA ALA A 41 -1.33 7.06 -50.27
C ALA A 41 -1.93 5.65 -50.38
N SER A 42 -1.21 4.71 -50.98
CA SER A 42 -1.65 3.32 -51.21
C SER A 42 -0.70 2.25 -50.67
N SER A 43 0.32 2.65 -49.91
CA SER A 43 1.35 1.72 -49.42
C SER A 43 1.71 2.05 -47.97
N SER A 44 1.63 1.05 -47.09
CA SER A 44 2.03 1.13 -45.69
C SER A 44 2.83 -0.11 -45.29
N SER A 45 3.65 0.03 -44.23
CA SER A 45 4.36 -1.09 -43.64
C SER A 45 3.42 -2.00 -42.84
N TYR A 46 3.91 -3.17 -42.43
CA TYR A 46 3.24 -3.93 -41.40
C TYR A 46 3.28 -3.15 -40.06
N ALA A 47 2.22 -3.33 -39.25
CA ALA A 47 2.15 -2.72 -37.93
C ALA A 47 3.11 -3.38 -36.97
N VAL A 48 3.85 -2.58 -36.22
CA VAL A 48 4.66 -3.02 -35.08
C VAL A 48 3.87 -2.74 -33.81
N LYS A 49 3.81 -3.70 -32.91
CA LYS A 49 3.01 -3.63 -31.66
C LYS A 49 3.93 -3.40 -30.45
N THR A 50 3.48 -2.54 -29.56
CA THR A 50 3.90 -2.50 -28.16
C THR A 50 2.68 -2.39 -27.27
N ASN A 51 2.85 -2.62 -25.97
CA ASN A 51 1.82 -2.39 -24.98
C ASN A 51 2.34 -1.52 -23.85
N GLY A 52 1.42 -0.87 -23.16
CA GLY A 52 1.70 -0.05 -22.00
C GLY A 52 0.47 0.03 -21.11
N PHE A 53 0.69 0.45 -19.87
CA PHE A 53 -0.34 0.64 -18.89
C PHE A 53 -0.41 2.14 -18.55
N ALA A 54 -1.60 2.73 -18.62
CA ALA A 54 -1.78 4.11 -18.21
C ALA A 54 -1.68 4.20 -16.68
N PRO A 55 -0.73 4.97 -16.11
CA PRO A 55 -0.59 5.08 -14.67
C PRO A 55 -1.85 5.69 -14.05
N CYS A 56 -2.09 5.36 -12.79
CA CYS A 56 -3.17 5.97 -12.04
C CYS A 56 -2.82 7.41 -11.70
N ALA A 57 -3.82 8.29 -11.73
CA ALA A 57 -3.63 9.65 -11.26
C ALA A 57 -3.36 9.68 -9.75
N PRO A 58 -2.47 10.57 -9.27
CA PRO A 58 -2.26 10.79 -7.85
C PRO A 58 -3.56 11.24 -7.15
N LEU A 59 -3.77 10.77 -5.92
CA LEU A 59 -4.96 11.02 -5.12
C LEU A 59 -4.62 11.90 -3.93
N THR A 60 -5.42 12.92 -3.65
CA THR A 60 -5.22 13.80 -2.47
C THR A 60 -5.62 13.11 -1.16
N THR A 61 -6.64 12.28 -1.24
CA THR A 61 -7.11 11.38 -0.17
C THR A 61 -7.41 10.03 -0.79
N TYR A 62 -7.33 8.99 0.00
CA TYR A 62 -7.58 7.63 -0.48
C TYR A 62 -8.29 6.81 0.57
N SER A 63 -9.23 5.96 0.17
CA SER A 63 -9.79 4.95 1.05
C SER A 63 -10.11 3.66 0.28
N THR A 64 -10.02 2.53 0.95
CA THR A 64 -10.39 1.22 0.42
C THR A 64 -10.80 0.28 1.53
N SER A 65 -11.83 -0.52 1.28
CA SER A 65 -12.21 -1.70 2.06
C SER A 65 -11.88 -2.99 1.29
N PHE A 66 -11.01 -2.90 0.28
CA PHE A 66 -10.56 -4.02 -0.56
C PHE A 66 -11.68 -4.79 -1.29
N GLU A 67 -12.91 -4.29 -1.30
CA GLU A 67 -14.00 -4.91 -2.02
C GLU A 67 -13.79 -4.86 -3.55
N GLY A 68 -14.28 -5.88 -4.24
CA GLY A 68 -14.15 -5.99 -5.70
C GLY A 68 -12.84 -6.60 -6.21
N ALA A 69 -11.90 -6.95 -5.33
CA ALA A 69 -10.70 -7.69 -5.68
C ALA A 69 -10.58 -8.92 -4.77
N THR A 70 -10.22 -10.06 -5.32
CA THR A 70 -9.89 -11.28 -4.55
C THR A 70 -8.78 -12.04 -5.24
N GLY A 71 -7.84 -12.54 -4.46
CA GLY A 71 -6.71 -13.31 -4.94
C GLY A 71 -6.46 -14.56 -4.10
N SER A 72 -5.31 -15.15 -4.33
CA SER A 72 -4.78 -16.28 -3.56
C SER A 72 -3.26 -16.18 -3.46
N SER A 73 -2.65 -17.02 -2.65
CA SER A 73 -1.18 -17.10 -2.57
C SER A 73 -0.51 -17.45 -3.90
N SER A 74 -1.18 -18.23 -4.76
CA SER A 74 -0.68 -18.60 -6.09
C SER A 74 -1.04 -17.60 -7.19
N SER A 75 -2.01 -16.72 -6.94
CA SER A 75 -2.44 -15.64 -7.84
C SER A 75 -2.76 -14.39 -7.03
N PRO A 76 -1.73 -13.71 -6.49
CA PRO A 76 -1.92 -12.51 -5.70
C PRO A 76 -2.64 -11.43 -6.50
N THR A 77 -3.70 -10.89 -5.94
CA THR A 77 -4.47 -9.78 -6.54
C THR A 77 -4.59 -8.67 -5.51
N LEU A 78 -4.32 -7.45 -5.95
CA LEU A 78 -4.51 -6.21 -5.19
C LEU A 78 -5.54 -5.34 -5.91
N PRO A 79 -6.12 -4.33 -5.27
CA PRO A 79 -7.02 -3.39 -5.94
C PRO A 79 -6.33 -2.68 -7.11
N VAL A 80 -7.13 -2.16 -8.02
CA VAL A 80 -6.64 -1.34 -9.13
C VAL A 80 -5.77 -0.19 -8.60
N CYS A 81 -4.65 0.09 -9.27
CA CYS A 81 -3.65 1.08 -8.90
C CYS A 81 -2.74 0.73 -7.70
N TRP A 82 -2.99 -0.37 -7.03
CA TRP A 82 -2.01 -0.92 -6.10
C TRP A 82 -0.91 -1.66 -6.85
N MET A 83 0.27 -1.67 -6.26
CA MET A 83 1.43 -2.40 -6.76
C MET A 83 1.84 -3.47 -5.75
N SER A 84 2.39 -4.57 -6.22
CA SER A 84 2.99 -5.59 -5.37
C SER A 84 4.47 -5.73 -5.67
N TYR A 85 5.25 -5.94 -4.63
CA TYR A 85 6.65 -6.31 -4.73
C TYR A 85 6.90 -7.53 -3.85
N THR A 86 7.69 -8.46 -4.35
CA THR A 86 8.15 -9.61 -3.57
C THR A 86 9.64 -9.77 -3.81
N GLY A 87 10.42 -9.51 -2.77
CA GLY A 87 11.86 -9.72 -2.74
C GLY A 87 12.15 -11.06 -2.09
N VAL A 88 12.36 -12.10 -2.90
CA VAL A 88 12.61 -13.47 -2.41
C VAL A 88 14.05 -13.87 -2.71
N SER A 89 14.74 -14.39 -1.71
CA SER A 89 16.10 -14.92 -1.84
C SER A 89 16.13 -16.28 -2.57
N ASN A 90 15.00 -16.96 -2.62
CA ASN A 90 14.86 -18.25 -3.28
C ASN A 90 13.49 -18.26 -3.98
N SER A 91 13.40 -18.73 -5.23
CA SER A 91 12.22 -18.67 -6.12
C SER A 91 10.91 -19.30 -5.60
N SER A 92 10.78 -19.48 -4.29
CA SER A 92 9.59 -19.99 -3.63
C SER A 92 8.59 -18.88 -3.35
N VAL A 93 7.46 -18.89 -4.04
CA VAL A 93 6.29 -18.00 -3.82
C VAL A 93 5.62 -18.14 -2.45
N TYR A 94 6.20 -18.90 -1.51
CA TYR A 94 5.55 -19.22 -0.23
C TYR A 94 6.25 -18.61 0.99
N SER A 95 7.27 -17.78 0.82
CA SER A 95 8.02 -17.22 1.95
C SER A 95 7.28 -16.08 2.63
N THR A 96 6.83 -15.14 1.85
CA THR A 96 5.98 -14.02 2.28
C THR A 96 5.19 -13.51 1.08
N TYR A 97 3.95 -13.11 1.28
CA TYR A 97 3.10 -12.59 0.21
C TYR A 97 1.95 -11.78 0.75
N HIS A 98 1.42 -10.90 -0.11
CA HIS A 98 0.21 -10.12 0.18
C HIS A 98 -0.81 -10.31 -0.94
N TYR A 99 -2.08 -10.41 -0.59
CA TYR A 99 -3.19 -10.42 -1.54
C TYR A 99 -4.52 -10.08 -0.85
N VAL A 100 -5.51 -9.66 -1.61
CA VAL A 100 -6.87 -9.47 -1.08
C VAL A 100 -7.53 -10.83 -0.91
N TYR A 101 -7.92 -11.13 0.33
CA TYR A 101 -8.57 -12.37 0.72
C TYR A 101 -10.07 -12.13 0.91
N GLY A 102 -10.90 -12.97 0.29
CA GLY A 102 -12.36 -12.82 0.24
C GLY A 102 -13.12 -13.26 1.49
N TYR A 103 -12.44 -13.28 2.64
CA TYR A 103 -13.01 -13.58 3.95
C TYR A 103 -12.34 -12.69 5.00
N TYR A 104 -13.00 -12.51 6.12
CA TYR A 104 -12.46 -11.78 7.27
C TYR A 104 -12.31 -10.27 7.08
N GLY A 105 -13.13 -9.63 6.21
CA GLY A 105 -13.24 -8.17 6.19
C GLY A 105 -13.75 -7.59 7.51
N ASN A 106 -13.33 -6.38 7.87
CA ASN A 106 -13.93 -5.59 8.94
C ASN A 106 -15.25 -5.00 8.45
N THR A 107 -15.23 -4.39 7.26
CA THR A 107 -16.43 -4.07 6.50
C THR A 107 -16.49 -4.91 5.23
N GLY A 108 -17.68 -5.34 4.84
CA GLY A 108 -17.83 -6.25 3.70
C GLY A 108 -17.25 -7.63 3.97
N SER A 109 -16.61 -8.21 2.97
CA SER A 109 -16.06 -9.57 3.02
C SER A 109 -14.55 -9.64 2.87
N ASN A 110 -13.94 -8.65 2.22
CA ASN A 110 -12.56 -8.72 1.78
C ASN A 110 -11.62 -7.98 2.74
N ALA A 111 -10.38 -8.44 2.82
CA ALA A 111 -9.32 -7.76 3.54
C ALA A 111 -7.99 -8.01 2.84
N LEU A 112 -7.05 -7.09 2.97
CA LEU A 112 -5.66 -7.34 2.59
C LEU A 112 -5.08 -8.34 3.59
N ARG A 113 -4.72 -9.52 3.10
CA ARG A 113 -4.00 -10.52 3.88
C ARG A 113 -2.52 -10.38 3.65
N THR A 114 -1.76 -10.21 4.73
CA THR A 114 -0.31 -10.31 4.74
C THR A 114 0.10 -11.65 5.35
N TYR A 115 1.19 -12.24 4.86
CA TYR A 115 1.65 -13.54 5.30
C TYR A 115 3.17 -13.57 5.43
N ARG A 116 3.65 -14.20 6.50
CA ARG A 116 5.07 -14.53 6.72
C ARG A 116 5.25 -16.01 7.07
N SER A 117 6.27 -16.62 6.49
CA SER A 117 6.66 -18.00 6.80
C SER A 117 7.56 -18.06 8.03
N SER A 118 7.49 -19.16 8.79
CA SER A 118 8.43 -19.47 9.87
C SER A 118 9.69 -20.18 9.41
N SER A 119 9.83 -20.48 8.13
CA SER A 119 10.99 -21.22 7.62
C SER A 119 12.25 -20.36 7.65
N SER A 120 13.30 -20.88 8.27
CA SER A 120 14.63 -20.24 8.29
C SER A 120 15.24 -20.08 6.89
N SER A 121 14.76 -20.85 5.89
CA SER A 121 15.21 -20.74 4.51
C SER A 121 14.76 -19.46 3.82
N TYR A 122 13.83 -18.71 4.42
CA TYR A 122 13.23 -17.50 3.84
C TYR A 122 13.51 -16.25 4.66
N LEU A 123 14.42 -16.31 5.62
CA LEU A 123 14.78 -15.15 6.45
C LEU A 123 15.24 -13.98 5.57
N GLY A 124 14.60 -12.81 5.78
CA GLY A 124 14.85 -11.60 5.01
C GLY A 124 14.02 -11.45 3.74
N ASP A 125 13.28 -12.48 3.33
CA ASP A 125 12.33 -12.33 2.22
C ASP A 125 11.25 -11.31 2.58
N THR A 126 10.92 -10.43 1.63
CA THR A 126 10.00 -9.31 1.84
C THR A 126 8.84 -9.35 0.86
N ALA A 127 7.68 -8.90 1.30
CA ALA A 127 6.54 -8.59 0.44
C ALA A 127 5.99 -7.20 0.77
N LEU A 128 5.66 -6.44 -0.26
CA LEU A 128 5.08 -5.12 -0.16
C LEU A 128 3.75 -5.08 -0.93
N SER A 129 2.75 -4.48 -0.30
CA SER A 129 1.56 -3.96 -0.97
C SER A 129 1.64 -2.45 -0.95
N ILE A 130 1.76 -1.84 -2.13
CA ILE A 130 2.05 -0.42 -2.29
C ILE A 130 0.81 0.28 -2.83
N SER A 131 0.37 1.32 -2.15
CA SER A 131 -0.83 2.09 -2.46
C SER A 131 -0.75 2.80 -3.81
N PRO A 132 -1.88 3.30 -4.36
CA PRO A 132 -1.85 4.36 -5.35
C PRO A 132 -0.99 5.53 -4.88
N GLU A 133 -0.56 6.36 -5.84
CA GLU A 133 0.19 7.58 -5.53
C GLU A 133 -0.68 8.57 -4.75
N ILE A 134 -0.15 9.11 -3.66
CA ILE A 134 -0.80 10.07 -2.77
C ILE A 134 -0.16 11.43 -2.99
N GLN A 135 -0.92 12.36 -3.53
CA GLN A 135 -0.47 13.74 -3.75
C GLN A 135 -0.18 14.44 -2.42
N GLY A 136 1.01 15.04 -2.33
CA GLY A 136 1.44 15.80 -1.16
C GLY A 136 1.87 14.90 0.02
N LEU A 137 2.13 13.62 -0.20
CA LEU A 137 2.70 12.75 0.83
C LEU A 137 4.08 13.26 1.28
N ASP A 138 4.89 13.73 0.33
CA ASP A 138 6.22 14.31 0.56
C ASP A 138 6.21 15.60 1.40
N SER A 139 5.05 16.22 1.58
CA SER A 139 4.87 17.35 2.50
C SER A 139 4.83 16.94 3.97
N ALA A 140 4.81 15.63 4.26
CA ALA A 140 4.83 15.07 5.61
C ALA A 140 3.68 15.59 6.51
N THR A 141 2.50 15.71 5.92
CA THR A 141 1.28 16.24 6.58
C THR A 141 0.11 15.26 6.50
N LYS A 142 0.39 14.02 6.12
CA LYS A 142 -0.64 12.98 5.97
C LYS A 142 -0.63 12.00 7.15
N MET A 143 -1.72 11.29 7.31
CA MET A 143 -1.82 10.12 8.16
C MET A 143 -2.54 8.98 7.45
N ILE A 144 -2.26 7.77 7.89
CA ILE A 144 -3.00 6.58 7.50
C ILE A 144 -3.75 6.03 8.70
N GLU A 145 -5.02 5.72 8.49
CA GLU A 145 -5.85 4.94 9.41
C GLU A 145 -6.24 3.63 8.74
N PHE A 146 -6.28 2.57 9.51
CA PHE A 146 -6.76 1.28 9.03
C PHE A 146 -7.25 0.42 10.18
N TYR A 147 -8.05 -0.58 9.88
CA TYR A 147 -8.41 -1.63 10.82
C TYR A 147 -7.53 -2.84 10.56
N GLY A 148 -7.03 -3.42 11.65
CA GLY A 148 -6.15 -4.58 11.57
C GLY A 148 -6.42 -5.59 12.66
N ARG A 149 -6.16 -6.87 12.35
CA ARG A 149 -6.21 -7.97 13.30
C ARG A 149 -5.21 -9.05 12.95
N LYS A 150 -4.76 -9.82 13.92
CA LYS A 150 -4.01 -11.05 13.63
C LYS A 150 -4.95 -12.15 13.11
N GLY A 151 -4.41 -12.99 12.25
CA GLY A 151 -5.16 -14.12 11.68
C GLY A 151 -4.94 -15.45 12.39
N TYR A 152 -3.90 -15.54 13.24
CA TYR A 152 -3.56 -16.72 13.99
C TYR A 152 -3.32 -16.39 15.47
N SER A 153 -3.99 -17.11 16.37
CA SER A 153 -4.05 -16.74 17.79
C SER A 153 -2.75 -16.94 18.57
N SER A 154 -1.87 -17.83 18.11
CA SER A 154 -0.67 -18.23 18.88
C SER A 154 0.51 -17.29 18.77
N TYR A 155 0.50 -16.36 17.81
CA TYR A 155 1.61 -15.43 17.57
C TYR A 155 1.09 -14.00 17.41
N PRO A 156 1.83 -12.99 17.92
CA PRO A 156 1.51 -11.60 17.63
C PRO A 156 1.66 -11.36 16.12
N GLY A 157 0.71 -10.62 15.56
CA GLY A 157 0.81 -10.14 14.19
C GLY A 157 1.72 -8.91 14.12
N GLU A 158 2.48 -8.76 13.05
CA GLU A 158 3.33 -7.59 12.79
C GLU A 158 3.11 -7.11 11.36
N VAL A 159 2.82 -5.84 11.21
CA VAL A 159 2.84 -5.16 9.92
C VAL A 159 3.71 -3.92 10.00
N ILE A 160 4.56 -3.75 9.03
CA ILE A 160 5.41 -2.57 8.90
C ILE A 160 4.74 -1.60 7.94
N ILE A 161 4.64 -0.35 8.31
CA ILE A 161 4.18 0.75 7.45
C ILE A 161 5.40 1.50 6.97
N GLY A 162 5.48 1.71 5.67
CA GLY A 162 6.54 2.48 5.04
C GLY A 162 6.02 3.38 3.92
N VAL A 163 6.92 4.16 3.37
CA VAL A 163 6.66 5.02 2.21
C VAL A 163 7.70 4.75 1.12
N THR A 164 7.31 4.96 -0.12
CA THR A 164 8.17 4.76 -1.29
C THR A 164 8.00 5.93 -2.27
N ASN A 165 8.92 6.02 -3.24
CA ASN A 165 8.81 6.98 -4.33
C ASN A 165 7.60 6.69 -5.26
N ALA A 166 7.37 7.56 -6.23
CA ALA A 166 6.25 7.46 -7.18
C ALA A 166 6.27 6.18 -8.03
N ASN A 167 7.46 5.60 -8.27
CA ASN A 167 7.59 4.33 -8.99
C ASN A 167 7.25 3.11 -8.12
N GLY A 168 7.17 3.26 -6.79
CA GLY A 168 7.00 2.15 -5.87
C GLY A 168 8.25 1.27 -5.74
N ASP A 169 9.43 1.86 -5.94
CA ASP A 169 10.68 1.11 -5.89
C ASP A 169 10.97 0.64 -4.45
N ALA A 170 11.13 -0.65 -4.26
CA ALA A 170 11.46 -1.22 -2.93
C ALA A 170 12.78 -0.68 -2.35
N SER A 171 13.72 -0.25 -3.21
CA SER A 171 14.97 0.37 -2.79
C SER A 171 14.81 1.80 -2.21
N SER A 172 13.66 2.42 -2.46
CA SER A 172 13.30 3.74 -1.89
C SER A 172 12.49 3.63 -0.60
N LEU A 173 12.24 2.42 -0.11
CA LEU A 173 11.40 2.19 1.07
C LEU A 173 12.01 2.85 2.31
N THR A 174 11.27 3.78 2.90
CA THR A 174 11.51 4.31 4.24
C THR A 174 10.49 3.70 5.19
N ILE A 175 10.95 3.06 6.26
CA ILE A 175 10.07 2.49 7.29
C ILE A 175 9.62 3.63 8.20
N VAL A 176 8.30 3.76 8.37
CA VAL A 176 7.64 4.78 9.17
C VAL A 176 7.31 4.22 10.56
N ASP A 177 6.69 3.05 10.63
CA ASP A 177 6.26 2.45 11.88
C ASP A 177 6.14 0.93 11.77
N THR A 178 6.12 0.24 12.92
CA THR A 178 5.87 -1.19 13.02
C THR A 178 4.74 -1.42 14.01
N ILE A 179 3.62 -1.92 13.50
CA ILE A 179 2.40 -2.17 14.26
C ILE A 179 2.34 -3.63 14.70
N TYR A 180 2.14 -3.84 15.99
CA TYR A 180 1.92 -5.16 16.56
C TYR A 180 0.43 -5.36 16.87
N MET A 181 -0.13 -6.45 16.39
CA MET A 181 -1.55 -6.79 16.53
C MET A 181 -1.71 -7.98 17.46
N ASP A 182 -2.23 -7.75 18.66
CA ASP A 182 -2.37 -8.79 19.68
C ASP A 182 -3.74 -9.50 19.65
N SER A 183 -4.73 -8.88 18.98
CA SER A 183 -6.11 -9.36 18.95
C SER A 183 -6.46 -10.02 17.61
N ASP A 184 -7.31 -11.03 17.66
CA ASP A 184 -8.01 -11.62 16.51
C ASP A 184 -9.33 -10.90 16.18
N THR A 185 -9.64 -9.83 16.90
CA THR A 185 -10.70 -8.85 16.57
C THR A 185 -10.08 -7.60 15.99
N TYR A 186 -10.77 -6.95 15.07
CA TYR A 186 -10.30 -5.73 14.46
C TYR A 186 -10.18 -4.61 15.47
N SER A 187 -9.05 -3.91 15.40
CA SER A 187 -8.77 -2.67 16.11
C SER A 187 -8.34 -1.61 15.11
N LYS A 188 -8.67 -0.35 15.39
CA LYS A 188 -8.23 0.79 14.60
C LYS A 188 -6.79 1.14 14.93
N TYR A 189 -6.00 1.37 13.90
CA TYR A 189 -4.62 1.86 13.98
C TYR A 189 -4.49 3.16 13.21
N THR A 190 -3.72 4.07 13.76
CA THR A 190 -3.40 5.38 13.15
C THR A 190 -1.89 5.54 13.14
N VAL A 191 -1.34 5.90 11.97
CA VAL A 191 0.09 6.20 11.82
C VAL A 191 0.23 7.58 11.16
N TYR A 192 0.99 8.46 11.79
CA TYR A 192 1.34 9.75 11.22
C TYR A 192 2.47 9.60 10.20
N LEU A 193 2.24 10.12 9.02
CA LEU A 193 3.17 10.13 7.91
C LEU A 193 3.80 11.54 7.87
N ASP A 194 4.56 11.85 8.92
CA ASP A 194 5.15 13.15 9.14
C ASP A 194 6.69 13.11 9.03
N ALA A 195 7.32 14.27 9.14
CA ALA A 195 8.77 14.38 9.06
C ALA A 195 9.50 13.68 10.23
N ALA A 196 8.86 13.57 11.40
CA ALA A 196 9.42 12.86 12.54
C ALA A 196 9.47 11.35 12.31
N ALA A 197 8.52 10.84 11.52
CA ALA A 197 8.47 9.45 11.06
C ALA A 197 9.39 9.17 9.85
N GLY A 198 10.11 10.17 9.35
CA GLY A 198 11.04 10.04 8.22
C GLY A 198 10.44 10.27 6.84
N VAL A 199 9.18 10.69 6.76
CA VAL A 199 8.53 11.04 5.49
C VAL A 199 9.07 12.36 4.97
N GLY A 200 9.35 12.44 3.69
CA GLY A 200 9.92 13.66 3.09
C GLY A 200 9.99 13.64 1.58
N THR A 201 10.88 14.44 1.03
CA THR A 201 10.98 14.68 -0.42
C THR A 201 11.12 13.37 -1.21
N GLY A 202 10.24 13.20 -2.18
CA GLY A 202 10.22 12.05 -3.10
C GLY A 202 9.31 10.91 -2.66
N ASP A 203 8.78 10.93 -1.43
CA ASP A 203 7.79 9.96 -0.97
C ASP A 203 6.43 10.25 -1.60
N SER A 204 5.84 9.23 -2.17
CA SER A 204 4.59 9.38 -2.93
C SER A 204 3.59 8.26 -2.69
N ARG A 205 4.02 7.11 -2.16
CA ARG A 205 3.16 5.94 -1.95
C ARG A 205 3.39 5.35 -0.57
N ILE A 206 2.33 4.76 -0.01
CA ILE A 206 2.39 4.05 1.26
C ILE A 206 2.54 2.56 0.98
N ALA A 207 3.34 1.88 1.77
CA ALA A 207 3.57 0.45 1.67
C ALA A 207 3.20 -0.27 2.98
N PHE A 208 2.41 -1.33 2.87
CA PHE A 208 2.36 -2.37 3.89
C PHE A 208 3.46 -3.38 3.60
N VAL A 209 4.29 -3.66 4.58
CA VAL A 209 5.50 -4.48 4.40
C VAL A 209 5.48 -5.65 5.36
N SER A 210 5.82 -6.82 4.86
CA SER A 210 6.09 -8.00 5.67
C SER A 210 7.51 -8.49 5.40
N VAL A 211 8.24 -8.79 6.46
CA VAL A 211 9.60 -9.36 6.38
C VAL A 211 9.60 -10.72 7.08
N CYS A 212 10.02 -11.75 6.38
CA CYS A 212 10.17 -13.09 6.96
C CYS A 212 11.28 -13.06 8.02
N ASN A 213 10.91 -13.22 9.28
CA ASN A 213 11.80 -13.21 10.44
C ASN A 213 11.82 -14.54 11.21
N GLY A 214 11.31 -15.61 10.60
CA GLY A 214 11.21 -16.94 11.21
C GLY A 214 9.99 -17.14 12.10
N VAL A 215 9.08 -16.17 12.16
CA VAL A 215 7.79 -16.29 12.86
C VAL A 215 6.69 -16.47 11.83
N TYR A 216 5.87 -17.51 12.04
CA TYR A 216 4.68 -17.74 11.22
C TYR A 216 3.57 -16.81 11.68
N ASP A 217 3.12 -15.94 10.82
CA ASP A 217 1.92 -15.17 11.04
C ASP A 217 1.22 -14.77 9.73
N TYR A 218 0.01 -14.30 9.87
CA TYR A 218 -0.71 -13.55 8.86
C TYR A 218 -1.66 -12.58 9.56
N MET A 219 -1.82 -11.42 8.95
CA MET A 219 -2.74 -10.40 9.40
C MET A 219 -3.77 -10.10 8.33
N TYR A 220 -4.86 -9.52 8.78
CA TYR A 220 -5.88 -8.95 7.93
C TYR A 220 -5.95 -7.46 8.20
N ILE A 221 -5.87 -6.67 7.13
CA ILE A 221 -5.92 -5.21 7.14
C ILE A 221 -7.12 -4.80 6.28
N ASP A 222 -7.93 -3.89 6.78
CA ASP A 222 -9.13 -3.43 6.11
C ASP A 222 -9.41 -1.95 6.40
N ASP A 223 -10.36 -1.37 5.66
CA ASP A 223 -10.82 0.01 5.85
C ASP A 223 -9.67 1.02 5.93
N VAL A 224 -8.74 0.90 4.99
CA VAL A 224 -7.60 1.80 4.90
C VAL A 224 -8.05 3.17 4.42
N SER A 225 -7.63 4.22 5.12
CA SER A 225 -7.89 5.62 4.76
C SER A 225 -6.62 6.45 4.90
N VAL A 226 -6.34 7.28 3.90
CA VAL A 226 -5.23 8.24 3.89
C VAL A 226 -5.80 9.64 3.78
N MET A 227 -5.43 10.51 4.71
CA MET A 227 -5.97 11.86 4.84
C MET A 227 -4.93 12.83 5.41
N ASP A 228 -5.25 14.12 5.41
CA ASP A 228 -4.42 15.12 6.07
C ASP A 228 -4.49 14.95 7.60
N ILE A 229 -3.35 15.18 8.28
CA ILE A 229 -3.32 15.25 9.75
C ILE A 229 -4.21 16.42 10.18
N PRO A 230 -5.21 16.21 11.04
CA PRO A 230 -6.05 17.31 11.52
C PRO A 230 -5.22 18.31 12.33
N PRO A 231 -5.66 19.58 12.44
CA PRO A 231 -4.95 20.60 13.22
C PRO A 231 -4.76 20.23 14.70
N CYS A 232 -5.61 19.37 15.23
CA CYS A 232 -5.52 18.84 16.60
C CYS A 232 -5.66 17.31 16.52
N PRO A 233 -4.57 16.59 16.25
CA PRO A 233 -4.60 15.14 16.15
C PRO A 233 -4.71 14.50 17.53
N GLU A 234 -5.38 13.36 17.58
CA GLU A 234 -5.45 12.54 18.79
C GLU A 234 -4.04 12.02 19.15
N PRO A 235 -3.66 12.01 20.45
CA PRO A 235 -2.46 11.32 20.89
C PRO A 235 -2.54 9.81 20.55
N ILE A 236 -1.47 9.27 19.99
CA ILE A 236 -1.36 7.83 19.64
C ILE A 236 -0.31 7.14 20.51
N GLY A 237 -0.40 5.81 20.63
CA GLY A 237 0.56 5.03 21.41
C GLY A 237 0.52 5.34 22.91
N PHE A 238 -0.62 5.78 23.44
CA PHE A 238 -0.76 6.05 24.87
C PHE A 238 -0.53 4.80 25.69
N ALA A 239 0.48 4.82 26.54
CA ALA A 239 0.88 3.67 27.35
C ALA A 239 1.38 4.08 28.73
N LEU A 240 1.11 3.24 29.73
CA LEU A 240 1.75 3.31 31.04
C LEU A 240 3.13 2.66 30.94
N THR A 241 4.20 3.43 30.97
CA THR A 241 5.57 2.95 30.80
C THR A 241 6.22 2.50 32.11
N SER A 242 5.79 3.07 33.24
CA SER A 242 6.21 2.60 34.56
C SER A 242 5.18 2.95 35.63
N ALA A 243 5.13 2.19 36.72
CA ALA A 243 4.31 2.48 37.89
C ALA A 243 5.03 2.09 39.17
N THR A 244 4.84 2.90 40.21
CA THR A 244 5.25 2.61 41.59
C THR A 244 4.01 2.60 42.50
N ARG A 245 4.22 2.55 43.82
CA ARG A 245 3.09 2.62 44.78
C ARG A 245 2.35 3.96 44.75
N SER A 246 2.97 5.02 44.25
CA SER A 246 2.46 6.40 44.33
C SER A 246 2.68 7.21 43.06
N THR A 247 3.31 6.67 42.03
CA THR A 247 3.58 7.36 40.77
C THR A 247 3.29 6.47 39.58
N GLY A 248 2.87 7.06 38.46
CA GLY A 248 2.81 6.43 37.17
C GLY A 248 3.46 7.34 36.12
N THR A 249 4.13 6.73 35.15
CA THR A 249 4.66 7.44 33.98
C THR A 249 3.91 6.95 32.76
N VAL A 250 3.33 7.87 32.02
CA VAL A 250 2.65 7.58 30.74
C VAL A 250 3.39 8.25 29.61
N SER A 251 3.33 7.65 28.43
CA SER A 251 3.89 8.19 27.20
C SER A 251 2.87 8.11 26.07
N TRP A 252 3.01 8.99 25.11
CA TRP A 252 2.23 9.03 23.87
C TRP A 252 3.03 9.77 22.79
N SER A 253 2.57 9.70 21.56
CA SER A 253 3.05 10.51 20.44
C SER A 253 1.95 11.44 19.95
N SER A 254 2.29 12.70 19.70
CA SER A 254 1.37 13.70 19.12
C SER A 254 2.17 14.92 18.67
N SER A 255 1.65 15.66 17.70
CA SER A 255 2.16 16.96 17.27
C SER A 255 1.54 18.14 18.02
N SER A 256 0.63 17.91 18.98
CA SER A 256 0.01 18.95 19.80
C SER A 256 1.03 19.58 20.76
N ALA A 257 0.91 20.89 20.99
CA ALA A 257 1.85 21.64 21.83
C ALA A 257 1.58 21.53 23.35
N ALA A 258 0.38 21.09 23.76
CA ALA A 258 -0.04 20.97 25.15
C ALA A 258 -1.06 19.84 25.30
N PHE A 259 -1.09 19.23 26.48
CA PHE A 259 -1.95 18.11 26.82
C PHE A 259 -2.52 18.26 28.24
N ASP A 260 -3.74 17.87 28.39
CA ASP A 260 -4.36 17.65 29.70
C ASP A 260 -4.37 16.14 29.98
N ILE A 261 -3.96 15.77 31.19
CA ILE A 261 -3.95 14.36 31.62
C ILE A 261 -4.90 14.26 32.83
N GLU A 262 -5.89 13.39 32.70
CA GLU A 262 -6.79 13.07 33.78
C GLU A 262 -6.48 11.68 34.34
N VAL A 263 -6.45 11.56 35.67
CA VAL A 263 -6.15 10.30 36.37
C VAL A 263 -7.22 10.05 37.42
N GLY A 264 -7.81 8.88 37.39
CA GLY A 264 -8.85 8.45 38.33
C GLY A 264 -8.75 6.96 38.67
N PRO A 265 -9.60 6.47 39.56
CA PRO A 265 -9.73 5.04 39.84
C PRO A 265 -10.22 4.33 38.57
N MET A 266 -9.94 3.01 38.48
CA MET A 266 -10.35 2.21 37.33
C MET A 266 -11.87 2.31 37.12
N GLY A 267 -12.28 2.70 35.92
CA GLY A 267 -13.68 2.85 35.53
C GLY A 267 -14.33 4.21 35.85
N PHE A 268 -13.49 5.28 36.11
CA PHE A 268 -14.00 6.64 36.25
C PHE A 268 -14.47 7.21 34.94
#